data_99b12a02fdb4e519302ef83b07f80dfc
#
_entry.id   99b12a02fdb4e519302ef83b07f80dfc
#
_cell.length_a   1.000
_cell.length_b   1.000
_cell.length_c   1.000
_cell.angle_alpha   90.00
_cell.angle_beta   90.00
_cell.angle_gamma   90.00
#
_symmetry.space_group_name_H-M   'P 1'
#
loop_
_entity.id
_entity.type
_entity.pdbx_description
1 polymer ?
#
loop_
_entity_poly.entity_id
_entity_poly.type
_entity_poly.pdbx_seq_one_letter_code
_entity_poly.pdbx_strand_id
1 'polypeptide(L)'
;MFTFAASLPTFSQSSVRGYELVREMPVYLEEIKKELTYPLAWGNSDIKKFSKWRKTARATVFDAMLQAPTPAADYDMKVVAEEHRDGYTARKIEFNITKYSRVNAYMLVPDGDGPFPAVVLLHDHGGHYTIGKEKMIRPFGVKQEVLDDADAWAKGLYGGQYVGDYLAAHGYVVISTDAIFWGERGRKEGIDGNQHPMVAGHFQMLGRCWSATINYDDIYTTEFFATLPEVDASRIGCMGCSMGAYRAWMLSSLTDKIKVGVAVCWMVTTDAQLTLVGRKENGGFANCLPGIRRYMDYPHIASIACPKPMFFLNGTQDKLFPVEGVKDAFATMHAVWKSQKADDRLRTELWDMPHDCGVKAQEAMLDFFNKWL
;
A
#
# COMPACT_ATOMS: atom_id res chain seq x y z
N MET A 1 4.51 -47.47 43.59
CA MET A 1 4.41 -46.19 42.86
C MET A 1 4.86 -46.45 41.43
N PHE A 2 3.92 -46.80 40.53
CA PHE A 2 4.24 -47.10 39.13
C PHE A 2 4.02 -45.82 38.31
N THR A 3 5.10 -45.28 37.79
CA THR A 3 5.05 -44.16 36.82
C THR A 3 4.76 -44.71 35.43
N PHE A 4 3.55 -44.52 34.94
CA PHE A 4 3.22 -44.70 33.52
C PHE A 4 3.83 -43.54 32.73
N ALA A 5 4.90 -43.81 32.02
CA ALA A 5 5.37 -42.95 30.97
C ALA A 5 4.45 -43.18 29.74
N ALA A 6 3.54 -42.27 29.51
CA ALA A 6 2.77 -42.25 28.27
C ALA A 6 3.70 -41.86 27.12
N SER A 7 4.09 -42.83 26.30
CA SER A 7 4.74 -42.57 25.02
C SER A 7 3.74 -41.89 24.10
N LEU A 8 3.99 -40.63 23.77
CA LEU A 8 3.26 -39.96 22.69
C LEU A 8 3.47 -40.75 21.39
N PRO A 9 2.43 -41.00 20.59
CA PRO A 9 2.61 -41.70 19.34
C PRO A 9 3.54 -40.84 18.45
N THR A 10 4.66 -41.42 18.07
CA THR A 10 5.51 -40.92 16.99
C THR A 10 4.68 -41.06 15.72
N PHE A 11 4.14 -39.95 15.23
CA PHE A 11 3.58 -39.90 13.89
C PHE A 11 4.72 -40.23 12.93
N SER A 12 4.68 -41.42 12.32
CA SER A 12 5.58 -41.77 11.22
C SER A 12 5.36 -40.71 10.13
N GLN A 13 6.45 -40.13 9.66
CA GLN A 13 6.41 -39.32 8.43
C GLN A 13 5.87 -40.21 7.31
N SER A 14 4.60 -40.09 7.00
CA SER A 14 4.01 -40.79 5.85
C SER A 14 4.28 -39.95 4.62
N SER A 15 5.17 -40.42 3.76
CA SER A 15 5.28 -39.90 2.39
C SER A 15 4.01 -40.31 1.63
N VAL A 16 3.06 -39.40 1.51
CA VAL A 16 1.92 -39.62 0.63
C VAL A 16 2.32 -39.14 -0.75
N ARG A 17 2.45 -40.06 -1.72
CA ARG A 17 2.76 -39.80 -3.13
C ARG A 17 4.14 -39.16 -3.40
N GLY A 18 5.16 -39.47 -2.59
CA GLY A 18 6.52 -38.94 -2.82
C GLY A 18 6.75 -37.50 -2.37
N TYR A 19 5.79 -36.89 -1.67
CA TYR A 19 5.97 -35.56 -1.08
C TYR A 19 6.45 -35.69 0.37
N GLU A 20 7.45 -34.91 0.72
CA GLU A 20 7.91 -34.77 2.10
C GLU A 20 7.21 -33.57 2.74
N LEU A 21 6.73 -33.73 3.97
CA LEU A 21 6.26 -32.63 4.78
C LEU A 21 7.46 -31.96 5.46
N VAL A 22 7.65 -30.67 5.24
CA VAL A 22 8.58 -29.84 6.00
C VAL A 22 7.85 -29.16 7.15
N ARG A 23 8.61 -28.72 8.15
CA ARG A 23 8.05 -28.23 9.41
C ARG A 23 7.07 -27.07 9.26
N GLU A 24 7.33 -26.15 8.33
CA GLU A 24 6.67 -24.84 8.25
C GLU A 24 5.71 -24.75 7.07
N MET A 25 6.12 -25.30 5.91
CA MET A 25 5.27 -25.34 4.72
C MET A 25 5.42 -26.69 4.02
N PRO A 26 4.31 -27.25 3.53
CA PRO A 26 4.37 -28.46 2.72
C PRO A 26 4.98 -28.15 1.34
N VAL A 27 5.75 -29.08 0.81
CA VAL A 27 6.31 -29.05 -0.55
C VAL A 27 5.21 -28.78 -1.62
N TYR A 28 3.99 -29.15 -1.30
CA TYR A 28 2.82 -28.89 -2.11
C TYR A 28 2.66 -27.41 -2.51
N LEU A 29 2.96 -26.44 -1.63
CA LEU A 29 2.88 -25.03 -1.97
C LEU A 29 3.95 -24.60 -2.99
N GLU A 30 5.14 -25.22 -2.95
CA GLU A 30 6.18 -24.97 -3.98
C GLU A 30 5.76 -25.54 -5.33
N GLU A 31 5.08 -26.66 -5.37
CA GLU A 31 4.56 -27.21 -6.62
C GLU A 31 3.44 -26.33 -7.20
N ILE A 32 2.50 -25.85 -6.38
CA ILE A 32 1.48 -24.88 -6.82
C ILE A 32 2.12 -23.61 -7.37
N LYS A 33 3.18 -23.13 -6.73
CA LYS A 33 3.91 -21.94 -7.18
C LYS A 33 4.43 -22.08 -8.61
N LYS A 34 4.92 -23.25 -8.99
CA LYS A 34 5.40 -23.56 -10.34
C LYS A 34 4.31 -23.52 -11.40
N GLU A 35 3.04 -23.64 -11.02
CA GLU A 35 1.90 -23.53 -11.94
C GLU A 35 1.57 -22.08 -12.31
N LEU A 36 2.16 -21.09 -11.63
CA LEU A 36 1.91 -19.67 -11.87
C LEU A 36 2.64 -19.18 -13.13
N THR A 37 1.94 -19.07 -14.24
CA THR A 37 2.47 -18.67 -15.54
C THR A 37 2.24 -17.21 -15.89
N TYR A 38 1.42 -16.52 -15.09
CA TYR A 38 1.07 -15.10 -15.30
C TYR A 38 0.61 -14.77 -16.74
N PRO A 39 -0.44 -15.41 -17.25
CA PRO A 39 -0.84 -15.32 -18.66
C PRO A 39 -1.29 -13.90 -19.06
N LEU A 40 -1.63 -13.05 -18.11
CA LEU A 40 -2.00 -11.66 -18.38
C LEU A 40 -0.86 -10.66 -18.14
N ALA A 41 0.35 -11.11 -17.84
CA ALA A 41 1.51 -10.23 -17.80
C ALA A 41 1.76 -9.63 -19.21
N TRP A 42 2.20 -8.35 -19.27
CA TRP A 42 2.62 -7.76 -20.54
C TRP A 42 3.83 -8.53 -21.07
N GLY A 43 3.74 -9.03 -22.28
CA GLY A 43 4.75 -9.92 -22.88
C GLY A 43 4.30 -11.37 -22.94
N ASN A 44 3.56 -11.90 -21.94
CA ASN A 44 2.96 -13.24 -21.97
C ASN A 44 1.57 -13.20 -22.63
N SER A 45 0.86 -12.09 -22.49
CA SER A 45 -0.48 -11.92 -23.03
C SER A 45 -0.53 -11.88 -24.54
N ASP A 46 -1.56 -12.46 -25.13
CA ASP A 46 -1.89 -12.36 -26.56
C ASP A 46 -2.35 -10.96 -26.98
N ILE A 47 -2.61 -10.06 -26.02
CA ILE A 47 -3.05 -8.69 -26.29
C ILE A 47 -1.84 -7.85 -26.71
N LYS A 48 -1.76 -7.50 -28.00
CA LYS A 48 -0.61 -6.77 -28.58
C LYS A 48 -0.69 -5.25 -28.44
N LYS A 49 -1.89 -4.69 -28.21
CA LYS A 49 -2.07 -3.24 -28.02
C LYS A 49 -2.01 -2.91 -26.54
N PHE A 50 -1.02 -2.13 -26.11
CA PHE A 50 -0.78 -1.81 -24.70
C PHE A 50 -2.01 -1.18 -24.01
N SER A 51 -2.68 -0.21 -24.64
CA SER A 51 -3.87 0.41 -24.07
C SER A 51 -5.02 -0.58 -23.84
N LYS A 52 -5.19 -1.59 -24.72
CA LYS A 52 -6.17 -2.67 -24.54
C LYS A 52 -5.72 -3.60 -23.42
N TRP A 53 -4.44 -3.97 -23.38
CA TRP A 53 -3.88 -4.77 -22.29
C TRP A 53 -4.11 -4.09 -20.94
N ARG A 54 -3.72 -2.81 -20.80
CA ARG A 54 -3.88 -2.03 -19.58
C ARG A 54 -5.34 -2.02 -19.09
N LYS A 55 -6.29 -1.83 -20.01
CA LYS A 55 -7.71 -1.87 -19.68
C LYS A 55 -8.14 -3.26 -19.18
N THR A 56 -7.73 -4.32 -19.87
CA THR A 56 -8.06 -5.72 -19.49
C THR A 56 -7.40 -6.08 -18.16
N ALA A 57 -6.11 -5.79 -17.99
CA ALA A 57 -5.38 -6.06 -16.76
C ALA A 57 -6.01 -5.34 -15.54
N ARG A 58 -6.35 -4.05 -15.70
CA ARG A 58 -7.04 -3.27 -14.66
C ARG A 58 -8.41 -3.89 -14.32
N ALA A 59 -9.20 -4.28 -15.30
CA ALA A 59 -10.49 -4.94 -15.08
C ALA A 59 -10.32 -6.26 -14.30
N THR A 60 -9.32 -7.08 -14.66
CA THR A 60 -9.01 -8.32 -13.93
C THR A 60 -8.61 -8.06 -12.48
N VAL A 61 -7.89 -6.95 -12.19
CA VAL A 61 -7.60 -6.58 -10.80
C VAL A 61 -8.88 -6.21 -10.07
N PHE A 62 -9.77 -5.41 -10.67
CA PHE A 62 -11.06 -5.08 -10.05
C PHE A 62 -11.93 -6.32 -9.82
N ASP A 63 -11.93 -7.30 -10.72
CA ASP A 63 -12.63 -8.57 -10.52
C ASP A 63 -12.07 -9.32 -9.30
N ALA A 64 -10.74 -9.35 -9.12
CA ALA A 64 -10.10 -9.96 -7.96
C ALA A 64 -10.32 -9.15 -6.66
N MET A 65 -10.62 -7.86 -6.76
CA MET A 65 -10.99 -7.01 -5.61
C MET A 65 -12.40 -7.33 -5.10
N LEU A 66 -13.16 -8.15 -5.78
CA LEU A 66 -14.53 -8.51 -5.44
C LEU A 66 -15.48 -7.30 -5.43
N GLN A 67 -16.56 -7.37 -4.65
CA GLN A 67 -17.57 -6.32 -4.67
C GLN A 67 -17.06 -5.02 -4.04
N ALA A 68 -17.10 -3.93 -4.81
CA ALA A 68 -16.78 -2.58 -4.31
C ALA A 68 -17.78 -2.12 -3.23
N PRO A 69 -17.32 -1.37 -2.21
CA PRO A 69 -18.23 -0.60 -1.38
C PRO A 69 -19.01 0.40 -2.24
N THR A 70 -20.27 0.66 -1.92
CA THR A 70 -21.03 1.70 -2.60
C THR A 70 -20.44 3.07 -2.22
N PRO A 71 -19.97 3.90 -3.18
CA PRO A 71 -19.43 5.21 -2.86
C PRO A 71 -20.49 6.10 -2.21
N ALA A 72 -20.07 7.13 -1.51
CA ALA A 72 -20.97 8.16 -0.99
C ALA A 72 -21.64 8.91 -2.14
N ALA A 73 -22.91 9.25 -1.97
CA ALA A 73 -23.65 10.10 -2.93
C ALA A 73 -23.26 11.59 -2.81
N ASP A 74 -22.85 11.99 -1.60
CA ASP A 74 -22.39 13.33 -1.26
C ASP A 74 -21.26 13.19 -0.23
N TYR A 75 -20.20 13.93 -0.42
CA TYR A 75 -19.07 13.92 0.49
C TYR A 75 -19.38 14.60 1.84
N ASP A 76 -20.29 15.59 1.89
CA ASP A 76 -20.66 16.36 3.11
C ASP A 76 -19.41 16.68 3.96
N MET A 77 -18.40 17.29 3.32
CA MET A 77 -17.13 17.61 3.94
C MET A 77 -17.30 18.70 4.99
N LYS A 78 -16.66 18.52 6.15
CA LYS A 78 -16.60 19.51 7.23
C LYS A 78 -15.18 19.66 7.73
N VAL A 79 -14.75 20.89 7.97
CA VAL A 79 -13.54 21.19 8.73
C VAL A 79 -13.90 21.13 10.22
N VAL A 80 -13.27 20.19 10.93
CA VAL A 80 -13.55 19.95 12.37
C VAL A 80 -12.60 20.71 13.26
N ALA A 81 -11.35 20.91 12.78
CA ALA A 81 -10.33 21.69 13.46
C ALA A 81 -9.32 22.20 12.42
N GLU A 82 -8.71 23.34 12.74
CA GLU A 82 -7.70 23.97 11.90
C GLU A 82 -6.64 24.62 12.78
N GLU A 83 -5.38 24.54 12.37
CA GLU A 83 -4.27 25.31 12.95
C GLU A 83 -3.31 25.78 11.85
N HIS A 84 -2.79 26.98 11.99
CA HIS A 84 -1.75 27.48 11.08
C HIS A 84 -0.37 27.01 11.56
N ARG A 85 0.45 26.56 10.62
CA ARG A 85 1.85 26.15 10.80
C ARG A 85 2.74 27.01 9.91
N ASP A 86 4.05 26.86 10.04
CA ASP A 86 5.00 27.62 9.25
C ASP A 86 4.88 27.30 7.75
N GLY A 87 4.25 28.20 7.00
CA GLY A 87 4.06 28.10 5.54
C GLY A 87 2.86 27.27 5.06
N TYR A 88 2.00 26.78 5.96
CA TYR A 88 0.79 26.03 5.56
C TYR A 88 -0.25 25.97 6.68
N THR A 89 -1.48 25.65 6.31
CA THR A 89 -2.59 25.42 7.23
C THR A 89 -2.89 23.92 7.33
N ALA A 90 -2.90 23.40 8.56
CA ALA A 90 -3.30 22.02 8.87
C ALA A 90 -4.79 21.98 9.23
N ARG A 91 -5.54 21.12 8.54
CA ARG A 91 -6.97 20.90 8.76
C ARG A 91 -7.24 19.46 9.17
N LYS A 92 -8.03 19.26 10.20
CA LYS A 92 -8.73 18.00 10.44
C LYS A 92 -10.09 18.12 9.77
N ILE A 93 -10.36 17.26 8.80
CA ILE A 93 -11.63 17.24 8.07
C ILE A 93 -12.32 15.90 8.26
N GLU A 94 -13.64 15.89 8.13
CA GLU A 94 -14.43 14.69 8.03
C GLU A 94 -15.26 14.71 6.75
N PHE A 95 -15.42 13.56 6.10
CA PHE A 95 -16.24 13.41 4.88
C PHE A 95 -16.77 11.99 4.72
N ASN A 96 -17.86 11.85 3.96
CA ASN A 96 -18.42 10.56 3.62
C ASN A 96 -17.57 9.91 2.52
N ILE A 97 -17.02 8.72 2.76
CA ILE A 97 -16.23 7.98 1.78
C ILE A 97 -17.05 6.90 1.07
N THR A 98 -17.96 6.25 1.80
CA THR A 98 -18.91 5.29 1.26
C THR A 98 -20.31 5.57 1.81
N LYS A 99 -21.32 4.89 1.27
CA LYS A 99 -22.70 4.97 1.77
C LYS A 99 -22.81 4.74 3.29
N TYR A 100 -21.87 4.00 3.88
CA TYR A 100 -21.92 3.57 5.29
C TYR A 100 -20.78 4.09 6.15
N SER A 101 -19.82 4.80 5.56
CA SER A 101 -18.59 5.18 6.24
C SER A 101 -18.28 6.65 6.04
N ARG A 102 -18.19 7.37 7.16
CA ARG A 102 -17.64 8.71 7.26
C ARG A 102 -16.24 8.59 7.89
N VAL A 103 -15.28 9.33 7.37
CA VAL A 103 -13.88 9.25 7.81
C VAL A 103 -13.35 10.61 8.21
N ASN A 104 -12.42 10.60 9.16
CA ASN A 104 -11.55 11.73 9.46
C ASN A 104 -10.29 11.66 8.59
N ALA A 105 -9.83 12.82 8.15
CA ALA A 105 -8.57 12.98 7.46
C ALA A 105 -7.79 14.17 8.01
N TYR A 106 -6.48 14.13 7.93
CA TYR A 106 -5.67 15.34 7.96
C TYR A 106 -5.42 15.81 6.53
N MET A 107 -5.57 17.12 6.32
CA MET A 107 -5.29 17.80 5.08
C MET A 107 -4.41 19.01 5.38
N LEU A 108 -3.30 19.14 4.68
CA LEU A 108 -2.42 20.30 4.80
C LEU A 108 -2.47 21.09 3.50
N VAL A 109 -2.63 22.41 3.62
CA VAL A 109 -2.77 23.33 2.48
C VAL A 109 -1.66 24.38 2.59
N PRO A 110 -0.75 24.47 1.61
CA PRO A 110 0.27 25.54 1.59
C PRO A 110 -0.35 26.92 1.60
N ASP A 111 0.38 27.90 2.14
CA ASP A 111 0.00 29.30 2.05
C ASP A 111 0.13 29.81 0.62
N GLY A 112 -0.69 30.79 0.25
CA GLY A 112 -0.69 31.44 -1.07
C GLY A 112 -1.87 31.08 -1.96
N ASP A 113 -1.76 31.46 -3.23
CA ASP A 113 -2.82 31.29 -4.20
C ASP A 113 -2.72 29.95 -4.92
N GLY A 114 -3.70 29.06 -4.65
CA GLY A 114 -3.81 27.76 -5.33
C GLY A 114 -4.47 27.87 -6.74
N PRO A 115 -4.84 26.75 -7.39
CA PRO A 115 -4.70 25.39 -6.88
C PRO A 115 -3.26 24.87 -6.95
N PHE A 116 -2.88 24.06 -5.95
CA PHE A 116 -1.54 23.50 -5.81
C PHE A 116 -1.43 22.06 -6.33
N PRO A 117 -0.22 21.58 -6.69
CA PRO A 117 0.01 20.16 -6.86
C PRO A 117 -0.30 19.45 -5.54
N ALA A 118 -0.74 18.18 -5.62
CA ALA A 118 -1.28 17.51 -4.46
C ALA A 118 -0.79 16.07 -4.33
N VAL A 119 -0.74 15.54 -3.10
CA VAL A 119 -0.29 14.18 -2.83
C VAL A 119 -1.22 13.47 -1.84
N VAL A 120 -1.70 12.29 -2.22
CA VAL A 120 -2.40 11.36 -1.33
C VAL A 120 -1.36 10.55 -0.56
N LEU A 121 -1.39 10.62 0.77
CA LEU A 121 -0.44 9.97 1.66
C LEU A 121 -1.06 8.69 2.26
N LEU A 122 -0.38 7.58 2.09
CA LEU A 122 -0.86 6.25 2.43
C LEU A 122 0.04 5.65 3.51
N HIS A 123 -0.48 5.57 4.74
CA HIS A 123 0.29 5.11 5.90
C HIS A 123 0.67 3.62 5.82
N ASP A 124 1.73 3.27 6.52
CA ASP A 124 2.26 1.91 6.67
C ASP A 124 1.38 1.03 7.58
N HIS A 125 1.64 -0.28 7.56
CA HIS A 125 1.02 -1.24 8.47
C HIS A 125 1.59 -1.13 9.90
N GLY A 126 2.90 -1.31 10.00
CA GLY A 126 3.70 -1.17 11.21
C GLY A 126 3.38 -2.10 12.37
N GLY A 127 2.35 -2.94 12.26
CA GLY A 127 1.85 -3.68 13.43
C GLY A 127 1.27 -2.76 14.51
N HIS A 128 1.06 -1.48 14.21
CA HIS A 128 0.68 -0.42 15.11
C HIS A 128 -0.66 0.18 14.68
N TYR A 129 -1.72 -0.14 15.41
CA TYR A 129 -3.09 0.09 14.98
C TYR A 129 -3.76 1.29 15.64
N THR A 130 -3.16 1.85 16.69
CA THR A 130 -3.69 3.00 17.44
C THR A 130 -3.66 4.28 16.63
N ILE A 131 -2.76 4.37 15.66
CA ILE A 131 -2.59 5.48 14.75
C ILE A 131 -2.55 5.00 13.28
N GLY A 132 -3.02 5.81 12.36
CA GLY A 132 -2.99 5.57 10.93
C GLY A 132 -2.47 6.81 10.18
N LYS A 133 -3.35 7.76 9.87
CA LYS A 133 -3.01 9.06 9.26
C LYS A 133 -2.02 9.89 10.07
N GLU A 134 -1.98 9.69 11.38
CA GLU A 134 -1.03 10.32 12.31
C GLU A 134 0.42 9.87 12.08
N LYS A 135 0.64 8.77 11.37
CA LYS A 135 1.97 8.35 10.93
C LYS A 135 2.53 9.22 9.80
N MET A 136 1.65 9.85 9.03
CA MET A 136 1.99 10.61 7.83
C MET A 136 1.98 12.10 8.05
N ILE A 137 1.12 12.60 8.94
CA ILE A 137 0.90 14.01 9.23
C ILE A 137 0.89 14.19 10.74
N ARG A 138 1.65 15.16 11.24
CA ARG A 138 1.72 15.43 12.68
C ARG A 138 0.34 15.80 13.20
N PRO A 139 -0.22 15.03 14.16
CA PRO A 139 -1.55 15.28 14.67
C PRO A 139 -1.61 16.55 15.53
N PHE A 140 -2.79 17.15 15.60
CA PHE A 140 -3.11 18.28 16.48
C PHE A 140 -4.51 18.15 17.04
N GLY A 141 -4.79 18.83 18.15
CA GLY A 141 -6.09 18.74 18.81
C GLY A 141 -6.43 17.32 19.27
N VAL A 142 -5.42 16.51 19.58
CA VAL A 142 -5.52 15.14 20.05
C VAL A 142 -5.03 15.03 21.49
N LYS A 143 -5.29 13.90 22.15
CA LYS A 143 -4.70 13.60 23.45
C LYS A 143 -3.18 13.46 23.33
N GLN A 144 -2.46 13.81 24.40
CA GLN A 144 -1.00 13.74 24.44
C GLN A 144 -0.47 12.34 24.09
N GLU A 145 -1.14 11.28 24.54
CA GLU A 145 -0.77 9.89 24.24
C GLU A 145 -0.73 9.57 22.74
N VAL A 146 -1.65 10.17 21.95
CA VAL A 146 -1.69 9.99 20.48
C VAL A 146 -0.54 10.75 19.83
N LEU A 147 -0.23 11.95 20.33
CA LEU A 147 0.90 12.75 19.82
C LEU A 147 2.24 12.05 20.12
N ASP A 148 2.42 11.56 21.36
CA ASP A 148 3.64 10.85 21.75
C ASP A 148 3.84 9.58 20.92
N ASP A 149 2.77 8.87 20.65
CA ASP A 149 2.75 7.66 19.82
C ASP A 149 3.14 7.99 18.35
N ALA A 150 2.55 9.03 17.80
CA ALA A 150 2.86 9.50 16.44
C ALA A 150 4.30 10.01 16.31
N ASP A 151 4.79 10.81 17.27
CA ASP A 151 6.17 11.32 17.30
C ASP A 151 7.18 10.16 17.43
N ALA A 152 6.90 9.17 18.27
CA ALA A 152 7.73 7.96 18.39
C ALA A 152 7.78 7.17 17.07
N TRP A 153 6.63 7.05 16.39
CA TRP A 153 6.54 6.36 15.11
C TRP A 153 7.30 7.11 14.00
N ALA A 154 7.10 8.43 13.90
CA ALA A 154 7.83 9.29 12.95
C ALA A 154 9.34 9.16 13.16
N LYS A 155 9.81 9.13 14.41
CA LYS A 155 11.22 8.92 14.74
C LYS A 155 11.74 7.55 14.31
N GLY A 156 10.92 6.50 14.49
CA GLY A 156 11.33 5.11 14.24
C GLY A 156 11.38 4.73 12.76
N LEU A 157 10.42 5.20 11.95
CA LEU A 157 10.27 4.78 10.55
C LEU A 157 10.52 5.90 9.54
N TYR A 158 10.31 7.15 9.93
CA TYR A 158 10.38 8.31 9.03
C TYR A 158 11.53 9.27 9.35
N GLY A 159 12.48 8.87 10.20
CA GLY A 159 13.64 9.67 10.54
C GLY A 159 13.34 10.92 11.36
N GLY A 160 12.23 10.95 12.08
CA GLY A 160 11.76 12.07 12.89
C GLY A 160 11.04 13.16 12.11
N GLN A 161 10.73 12.94 10.84
CA GLN A 161 10.06 13.89 9.95
C GLN A 161 8.71 13.35 9.51
N TYR A 162 7.65 14.14 9.64
CA TYR A 162 6.35 13.80 9.06
C TYR A 162 6.33 14.12 7.57
N VAL A 163 6.06 13.11 6.76
CA VAL A 163 6.06 13.22 5.29
C VAL A 163 5.08 14.28 4.78
N GLY A 164 3.91 14.37 5.40
CA GLY A 164 2.89 15.34 4.99
C GLY A 164 3.30 16.76 5.30
N ASP A 165 3.81 17.02 6.50
CA ASP A 165 4.29 18.32 6.92
C ASP A 165 5.47 18.77 6.04
N TYR A 166 6.38 17.82 5.72
CA TYR A 166 7.49 18.09 4.81
C TYR A 166 7.01 18.49 3.40
N LEU A 167 6.06 17.78 2.82
CA LEU A 167 5.52 18.12 1.50
C LEU A 167 4.72 19.43 1.51
N ALA A 168 3.93 19.69 2.55
CA ALA A 168 3.15 20.91 2.67
C ALA A 168 4.06 22.15 2.73
N ALA A 169 5.16 22.10 3.50
CA ALA A 169 6.16 23.14 3.54
C ALA A 169 6.88 23.36 2.19
N HIS A 170 6.79 22.39 1.26
CA HIS A 170 7.33 22.48 -0.10
C HIS A 170 6.28 22.73 -1.19
N GLY A 171 5.08 23.23 -0.81
CA GLY A 171 4.08 23.69 -1.77
C GLY A 171 3.11 22.65 -2.28
N TYR A 172 2.98 21.50 -1.62
CA TYR A 172 2.01 20.46 -1.98
C TYR A 172 0.81 20.45 -1.03
N VAL A 173 -0.40 20.43 -1.55
CA VAL A 173 -1.56 20.03 -0.75
C VAL A 173 -1.46 18.53 -0.48
N VAL A 174 -1.64 18.11 0.77
CA VAL A 174 -1.60 16.70 1.11
C VAL A 174 -2.85 16.27 1.86
N ILE A 175 -3.24 15.01 1.69
CA ILE A 175 -4.32 14.37 2.45
C ILE A 175 -3.89 12.98 2.92
N SER A 176 -4.27 12.62 4.15
CA SER A 176 -4.13 11.27 4.67
C SER A 176 -5.37 10.83 5.43
N THR A 177 -5.85 9.61 5.16
CA THR A 177 -6.92 8.94 5.88
C THR A 177 -6.42 7.66 6.53
N ASP A 178 -7.11 7.20 7.56
CA ASP A 178 -6.85 5.88 8.13
C ASP A 178 -7.33 4.78 7.17
N ALA A 179 -6.53 3.76 6.96
CA ALA A 179 -7.03 2.50 6.43
C ALA A 179 -8.00 1.87 7.45
N ILE A 180 -9.00 1.13 6.96
CA ILE A 180 -9.93 0.45 7.87
C ILE A 180 -9.17 -0.48 8.81
N PHE A 181 -9.46 -0.38 10.11
CA PHE A 181 -8.84 -0.98 11.29
C PHE A 181 -7.58 -0.28 11.83
N TRP A 182 -7.21 0.88 11.30
CA TRP A 182 -6.20 1.76 11.91
C TRP A 182 -6.83 3.04 12.43
N GLY A 183 -6.17 3.63 13.44
CA GLY A 183 -6.52 4.92 14.00
C GLY A 183 -7.99 5.04 14.40
N GLU A 184 -8.64 6.11 14.00
CA GLU A 184 -10.06 6.37 14.31
C GLU A 184 -11.04 5.43 13.58
N ARG A 185 -10.55 4.64 12.60
CA ARG A 185 -11.32 3.58 11.92
C ARG A 185 -11.11 2.20 12.52
N GLY A 186 -10.39 2.12 13.63
CA GLY A 186 -10.22 0.91 14.43
C GLY A 186 -11.48 0.51 15.18
N ARG A 187 -11.43 -0.65 15.84
CA ARG A 187 -12.47 -1.06 16.77
C ARG A 187 -12.31 -0.29 18.07
N LYS A 188 -13.42 0.01 18.75
CA LYS A 188 -13.43 0.69 20.05
C LYS A 188 -12.57 -0.05 21.09
N GLU A 189 -12.58 -1.39 21.05
CA GLU A 189 -11.81 -2.28 21.93
C GLU A 189 -10.36 -2.47 21.44
N GLY A 190 -9.97 -1.80 20.36
CA GLY A 190 -8.71 -2.04 19.68
C GLY A 190 -8.74 -3.28 18.80
N ILE A 191 -7.70 -3.46 18.02
CA ILE A 191 -7.43 -4.64 17.19
C ILE A 191 -5.93 -4.93 17.23
N ASP A 192 -5.56 -6.19 17.30
CA ASP A 192 -4.19 -6.63 17.19
C ASP A 192 -3.98 -7.55 15.97
N GLY A 193 -2.74 -7.89 15.68
CA GLY A 193 -2.38 -8.74 14.55
C GLY A 193 -3.01 -10.14 14.60
N ASN A 194 -3.41 -10.62 15.78
CA ASN A 194 -4.03 -11.94 15.93
C ASN A 194 -5.48 -11.95 15.40
N GLN A 195 -6.12 -10.80 15.33
CA GLN A 195 -7.50 -10.66 14.84
C GLN A 195 -7.57 -10.49 13.30
N HIS A 196 -6.47 -10.20 12.63
CA HIS A 196 -6.44 -10.00 11.17
C HIS A 196 -6.98 -11.17 10.37
N PRO A 197 -6.62 -12.44 10.64
CA PRO A 197 -7.17 -13.58 9.91
C PRO A 197 -8.69 -13.67 10.05
N MET A 198 -9.23 -13.41 11.24
CA MET A 198 -10.66 -13.40 11.49
C MET A 198 -11.37 -12.30 10.70
N VAL A 199 -10.84 -11.07 10.74
CA VAL A 199 -11.37 -9.93 9.99
C VAL A 199 -11.36 -10.21 8.49
N ALA A 200 -10.23 -10.68 7.96
CA ALA A 200 -10.11 -11.04 6.54
C ALA A 200 -11.11 -12.14 6.16
N GLY A 201 -11.28 -13.15 7.00
CA GLY A 201 -12.27 -14.20 6.82
C GLY A 201 -13.70 -13.67 6.78
N HIS A 202 -14.07 -12.75 7.68
CA HIS A 202 -15.39 -12.11 7.68
C HIS A 202 -15.64 -11.33 6.38
N PHE A 203 -14.65 -10.58 5.87
CA PHE A 203 -14.79 -9.90 4.58
C PHE A 203 -15.03 -10.89 3.44
N GLN A 204 -14.26 -12.00 3.40
CA GLN A 204 -14.43 -13.02 2.36
C GLN A 204 -15.80 -13.71 2.42
N MET A 205 -16.30 -14.03 3.62
CA MET A 205 -17.65 -14.60 3.80
C MET A 205 -18.76 -13.66 3.32
N LEU A 206 -18.52 -12.35 3.35
CA LEU A 206 -19.43 -11.31 2.85
C LEU A 206 -19.21 -10.97 1.36
N GLY A 207 -18.43 -11.76 0.64
CA GLY A 207 -18.13 -11.51 -0.79
C GLY A 207 -17.25 -10.27 -1.00
N ARG A 208 -16.46 -9.89 -0.01
CA ARG A 208 -15.55 -8.74 0.00
C ARG A 208 -14.11 -9.19 0.21
N CYS A 209 -13.19 -8.28 -0.02
CA CYS A 209 -11.78 -8.48 0.33
C CYS A 209 -11.32 -7.30 1.19
N TRP A 210 -10.66 -7.56 2.31
CA TRP A 210 -10.20 -6.50 3.20
C TRP A 210 -9.17 -5.58 2.51
N SER A 211 -8.15 -6.17 1.86
CA SER A 211 -7.17 -5.39 1.08
C SER A 211 -7.84 -4.54 0.00
N ALA A 212 -8.82 -5.12 -0.71
CA ALA A 212 -9.57 -4.40 -1.73
C ALA A 212 -10.40 -3.25 -1.15
N THR A 213 -11.01 -3.43 0.04
CA THR A 213 -11.74 -2.36 0.70
C THR A 213 -10.83 -1.17 1.01
N ILE A 214 -9.60 -1.42 1.48
CA ILE A 214 -8.60 -0.37 1.67
C ILE A 214 -8.29 0.34 0.33
N ASN A 215 -8.05 -0.41 -0.74
CA ASN A 215 -7.77 0.17 -2.05
C ASN A 215 -8.95 0.97 -2.63
N TYR A 216 -10.20 0.54 -2.41
CA TYR A 216 -11.38 1.32 -2.79
C TYR A 216 -11.49 2.63 -2.00
N ASP A 217 -11.21 2.59 -0.69
CA ASP A 217 -11.17 3.80 0.14
C ASP A 217 -10.10 4.78 -0.37
N ASP A 218 -8.93 4.29 -0.81
CA ASP A 218 -7.88 5.13 -1.40
C ASP A 218 -8.34 5.77 -2.72
N ILE A 219 -9.05 5.02 -3.57
CA ILE A 219 -9.65 5.53 -4.81
C ILE A 219 -10.67 6.62 -4.49
N TYR A 220 -11.61 6.37 -3.57
CA TYR A 220 -12.67 7.31 -3.21
C TYR A 220 -12.12 8.56 -2.49
N THR A 221 -11.11 8.40 -1.65
CA THR A 221 -10.37 9.53 -1.07
C THR A 221 -9.73 10.39 -2.18
N THR A 222 -9.13 9.75 -3.18
CA THR A 222 -8.52 10.47 -4.32
C THR A 222 -9.56 11.19 -5.17
N GLU A 223 -10.72 10.57 -5.40
CA GLU A 223 -11.83 11.19 -6.13
C GLU A 223 -12.37 12.40 -5.38
N PHE A 224 -12.60 12.28 -4.06
CA PHE A 224 -12.96 13.41 -3.21
C PHE A 224 -11.90 14.52 -3.27
N PHE A 225 -10.64 14.17 -3.04
CA PHE A 225 -9.52 15.11 -3.00
C PHE A 225 -9.40 15.94 -4.29
N ALA A 226 -9.65 15.31 -5.43
CA ALA A 226 -9.65 15.96 -6.74
C ALA A 226 -10.80 16.98 -6.96
N THR A 227 -11.77 17.04 -6.05
CA THR A 227 -12.89 18.01 -6.13
C THR A 227 -12.62 19.28 -5.33
N LEU A 228 -11.59 19.29 -4.49
CA LEU A 228 -11.30 20.41 -3.60
C LEU A 228 -10.68 21.58 -4.37
N PRO A 229 -11.09 22.82 -4.07
CA PRO A 229 -10.63 24.01 -4.79
C PRO A 229 -9.13 24.30 -4.63
N GLU A 230 -8.52 23.84 -3.54
CA GLU A 230 -7.09 23.98 -3.28
C GLU A 230 -6.23 23.03 -4.13
N VAL A 231 -6.83 22.00 -4.74
CA VAL A 231 -6.14 20.92 -5.44
C VAL A 231 -6.16 21.12 -6.94
N ASP A 232 -4.99 21.13 -7.56
CA ASP A 232 -4.89 20.94 -9.01
C ASP A 232 -5.12 19.47 -9.37
N ALA A 233 -6.35 19.17 -9.81
CA ALA A 233 -6.76 17.80 -10.16
C ALA A 233 -5.96 17.20 -11.33
N SER A 234 -5.19 18.00 -12.08
CA SER A 234 -4.30 17.54 -13.15
C SER A 234 -2.91 17.13 -12.62
N ARG A 235 -2.58 17.49 -11.36
CA ARG A 235 -1.28 17.27 -10.72
C ARG A 235 -1.44 16.57 -9.36
N ILE A 236 -2.03 15.38 -9.33
CA ILE A 236 -2.18 14.59 -8.11
C ILE A 236 -1.21 13.41 -8.15
N GLY A 237 -0.33 13.33 -7.14
CA GLY A 237 0.51 12.19 -6.86
C GLY A 237 0.00 11.34 -5.69
N CYS A 238 0.67 10.22 -5.45
CA CYS A 238 0.50 9.46 -4.21
C CYS A 238 1.83 8.90 -3.73
N MET A 239 1.96 8.71 -2.42
CA MET A 239 3.11 8.05 -1.84
C MET A 239 2.74 7.22 -0.61
N GLY A 240 3.57 6.24 -0.33
CA GLY A 240 3.50 5.47 0.90
C GLY A 240 4.75 4.64 1.15
N CYS A 241 4.90 4.20 2.40
CA CYS A 241 5.93 3.29 2.84
C CYS A 241 5.30 1.96 3.27
N SER A 242 5.98 0.84 3.06
CA SER A 242 5.52 -0.49 3.49
C SER A 242 4.12 -0.83 2.91
N MET A 243 3.13 -1.15 3.72
CA MET A 243 1.73 -1.30 3.26
C MET A 243 1.25 -0.07 2.49
N GLY A 244 1.68 1.13 2.89
CA GLY A 244 1.39 2.37 2.16
C GLY A 244 1.98 2.36 0.75
N ALA A 245 3.16 1.78 0.56
CA ALA A 245 3.76 1.62 -0.77
C ALA A 245 2.95 0.64 -1.64
N TYR A 246 2.48 -0.49 -1.06
CA TYR A 246 1.53 -1.38 -1.73
C TYR A 246 0.29 -0.61 -2.18
N ARG A 247 -0.31 0.18 -1.30
CA ARG A 247 -1.46 1.03 -1.61
C ARG A 247 -1.14 2.05 -2.71
N ALA A 248 0.05 2.67 -2.67
CA ALA A 248 0.45 3.70 -3.63
C ALA A 248 0.58 3.17 -5.06
N TRP A 249 1.25 2.04 -5.27
CA TRP A 249 1.35 1.47 -6.61
C TRP A 249 0.04 0.82 -7.07
N MET A 250 -0.77 0.25 -6.16
CA MET A 250 -2.13 -0.19 -6.47
C MET A 250 -3.00 0.99 -6.94
N LEU A 251 -3.03 2.07 -6.17
CA LEU A 251 -3.79 3.28 -6.51
C LEU A 251 -3.35 3.86 -7.86
N SER A 252 -2.03 3.94 -8.10
CA SER A 252 -1.48 4.39 -9.39
C SER A 252 -1.91 3.53 -10.57
N SER A 253 -2.09 2.24 -10.34
CA SER A 253 -2.53 1.26 -11.35
C SER A 253 -4.04 1.31 -11.61
N LEU A 254 -4.84 1.63 -10.58
CA LEU A 254 -6.30 1.50 -10.61
C LEU A 254 -7.03 2.78 -11.02
N THR A 255 -6.45 3.96 -10.82
CA THR A 255 -7.09 5.22 -11.22
C THR A 255 -6.19 6.09 -12.08
N ASP A 256 -6.77 6.82 -13.03
CA ASP A 256 -6.05 7.79 -13.86
C ASP A 256 -5.99 9.20 -13.21
N LYS A 257 -6.60 9.37 -12.02
CA LYS A 257 -6.46 10.59 -11.21
C LYS A 257 -5.03 10.78 -10.73
N ILE A 258 -4.39 9.71 -10.29
CA ILE A 258 -2.97 9.73 -9.91
C ILE A 258 -2.09 9.85 -11.16
N LYS A 259 -1.20 10.84 -11.15
CA LYS A 259 -0.26 11.15 -12.25
C LYS A 259 1.15 10.65 -11.95
N VAL A 260 1.57 10.66 -10.69
CA VAL A 260 2.89 10.25 -10.21
C VAL A 260 2.73 9.39 -8.96
N GLY A 261 3.48 8.31 -8.85
CA GLY A 261 3.46 7.44 -7.66
C GLY A 261 4.84 7.19 -7.08
N VAL A 262 4.92 7.17 -5.75
CA VAL A 262 6.14 6.81 -5.01
C VAL A 262 5.83 5.67 -4.03
N ALA A 263 6.62 4.61 -4.09
CA ALA A 263 6.46 3.40 -3.29
C ALA A 263 7.79 3.04 -2.59
N VAL A 264 7.83 3.19 -1.27
CA VAL A 264 9.04 2.93 -0.47
C VAL A 264 8.87 1.64 0.32
N CYS A 265 9.83 0.72 0.20
CA CYS A 265 9.91 -0.53 0.94
C CYS A 265 8.71 -1.47 0.74
N TRP A 266 8.20 -1.58 -0.48
CA TRP A 266 7.23 -2.62 -0.84
C TRP A 266 7.20 -2.90 -2.35
N MET A 267 8.06 -3.77 -2.83
CA MET A 267 7.97 -4.42 -4.15
C MET A 267 8.80 -5.71 -4.12
N VAL A 268 8.25 -6.78 -4.68
CA VAL A 268 8.90 -8.10 -4.75
C VAL A 268 8.13 -8.99 -5.70
N THR A 269 8.73 -10.06 -6.21
CA THR A 269 8.00 -11.12 -6.92
C THR A 269 7.35 -12.09 -5.92
N THR A 270 6.20 -12.66 -6.28
CA THR A 270 5.52 -13.68 -5.45
C THR A 270 6.42 -14.89 -5.20
N ASP A 271 7.21 -15.30 -6.19
CA ASP A 271 8.10 -16.45 -6.07
C ASP A 271 9.13 -16.27 -4.94
N ALA A 272 9.77 -15.10 -4.87
CA ALA A 272 10.72 -14.78 -3.81
C ALA A 272 10.03 -14.50 -2.45
N GLN A 273 8.80 -14.03 -2.44
CA GLN A 273 8.06 -13.75 -1.21
C GLN A 273 7.53 -15.02 -0.54
N LEU A 274 6.95 -15.93 -1.32
CA LEU A 274 6.38 -17.19 -0.84
C LEU A 274 7.47 -18.27 -0.84
N THR A 275 8.13 -18.44 0.28
CA THR A 275 9.15 -19.49 0.47
C THR A 275 8.67 -20.56 1.44
N LEU A 276 9.28 -21.75 1.40
CA LEU A 276 8.98 -22.86 2.34
C LEU A 276 9.14 -22.44 3.80
N VAL A 277 10.09 -21.55 4.07
CA VAL A 277 10.30 -20.93 5.37
C VAL A 277 9.63 -19.56 5.33
N GLY A 278 8.30 -19.51 5.27
CA GLY A 278 7.54 -18.27 5.16
C GLY A 278 7.99 -17.23 6.19
N ARG A 279 8.23 -16.01 5.73
CA ARG A 279 8.49 -14.90 6.64
C ARG A 279 7.15 -14.44 7.19
N LYS A 280 7.04 -14.38 8.51
CA LYS A 280 5.81 -14.11 9.26
C LYS A 280 5.07 -12.84 8.79
N GLU A 281 5.81 -11.86 8.30
CA GLU A 281 5.31 -10.53 7.99
C GLU A 281 4.89 -10.33 6.52
N ASN A 282 5.28 -11.22 5.60
CA ASN A 282 5.16 -10.97 4.15
C ASN A 282 3.82 -11.33 3.52
N GLY A 283 2.97 -12.08 4.20
CA GLY A 283 1.68 -12.56 3.69
C GLY A 283 0.47 -11.85 4.29
N GLY A 284 0.60 -10.59 4.70
CA GLY A 284 -0.48 -9.85 5.38
C GLY A 284 -1.74 -9.74 4.53
N PHE A 285 -2.89 -10.06 5.11
CA PHE A 285 -4.20 -9.97 4.44
C PHE A 285 -4.53 -8.57 3.92
N ALA A 286 -3.91 -7.52 4.48
CA ALA A 286 -4.05 -6.15 4.01
C ALA A 286 -3.41 -5.89 2.62
N ASN A 287 -2.55 -6.80 2.15
CA ASN A 287 -1.81 -6.69 0.88
C ASN A 287 -2.12 -7.86 -0.08
N CYS A 288 -3.21 -8.58 0.15
CA CYS A 288 -3.52 -9.81 -0.58
C CYS A 288 -4.86 -9.70 -1.29
N LEU A 289 -4.85 -9.88 -2.62
CA LEU A 289 -6.07 -10.01 -3.43
C LEU A 289 -6.27 -11.48 -3.81
N PRO A 290 -7.45 -12.08 -3.52
CA PRO A 290 -7.71 -13.46 -3.81
C PRO A 290 -7.61 -13.78 -5.31
N GLY A 291 -6.88 -14.84 -5.67
CA GLY A 291 -6.84 -15.40 -7.01
C GLY A 291 -6.10 -14.56 -8.07
N ILE A 292 -5.66 -13.33 -7.79
CA ILE A 292 -5.01 -12.47 -8.79
C ILE A 292 -3.71 -13.07 -9.34
N ARG A 293 -3.01 -13.90 -8.54
CA ARG A 293 -1.77 -14.57 -8.94
C ARG A 293 -1.95 -15.55 -10.09
N ARG A 294 -3.15 -16.02 -10.34
CA ARG A 294 -3.48 -16.82 -11.52
C ARG A 294 -3.28 -16.06 -12.84
N TYR A 295 -3.25 -14.73 -12.79
CA TYR A 295 -3.17 -13.84 -13.96
C TYR A 295 -1.92 -13.01 -14.00
N MET A 296 -1.54 -12.42 -12.86
CA MET A 296 -0.46 -11.44 -12.76
C MET A 296 0.21 -11.48 -11.40
N ASP A 297 1.53 -11.24 -11.39
CA ASP A 297 2.29 -10.98 -10.17
C ASP A 297 2.28 -9.49 -9.80
N TYR A 298 2.79 -9.11 -8.66
CA TYR A 298 2.89 -7.74 -8.16
C TYR A 298 3.52 -6.77 -9.19
N PRO A 299 4.72 -7.05 -9.77
CA PRO A 299 5.31 -6.15 -10.76
C PRO A 299 4.46 -6.00 -12.02
N HIS A 300 3.71 -7.04 -12.42
CA HIS A 300 2.80 -6.95 -13.56
C HIS A 300 1.61 -6.04 -13.26
N ILE A 301 1.05 -6.10 -12.03
CA ILE A 301 -0.04 -5.22 -11.61
C ILE A 301 0.45 -3.78 -11.51
N ALA A 302 1.61 -3.56 -10.89
CA ALA A 302 2.24 -2.23 -10.80
C ALA A 302 2.49 -1.64 -12.20
N SER A 303 2.80 -2.49 -13.19
CA SER A 303 3.03 -2.08 -14.58
C SER A 303 1.77 -1.58 -15.31
N ILE A 304 0.57 -1.79 -14.76
CA ILE A 304 -0.66 -1.17 -15.28
C ILE A 304 -0.57 0.38 -15.19
N ALA A 305 0.22 0.91 -14.24
CA ALA A 305 0.46 2.35 -14.13
C ALA A 305 1.21 2.95 -15.32
N CYS A 306 2.00 2.15 -16.06
CA CYS A 306 2.76 2.64 -17.22
C CYS A 306 1.83 3.35 -18.25
N PRO A 307 2.24 4.50 -18.80
CA PRO A 307 3.53 5.17 -18.74
C PRO A 307 3.64 6.30 -17.69
N LYS A 308 2.90 6.23 -16.59
CA LYS A 308 3.01 7.24 -15.52
C LYS A 308 4.41 7.22 -14.90
N PRO A 309 4.94 8.36 -14.44
CA PRO A 309 6.13 8.38 -13.62
C PRO A 309 5.91 7.62 -12.31
N MET A 310 6.80 6.67 -12.03
CA MET A 310 6.77 5.85 -10.82
C MET A 310 8.17 5.76 -10.22
N PHE A 311 8.26 5.90 -8.90
CA PHE A 311 9.50 5.70 -8.15
C PHE A 311 9.31 4.58 -7.13
N PHE A 312 10.13 3.54 -7.23
CA PHE A 312 10.20 2.44 -6.28
C PHE A 312 11.56 2.44 -5.60
N LEU A 313 11.56 2.45 -4.28
CA LEU A 313 12.76 2.38 -3.46
C LEU A 313 12.62 1.23 -2.46
N ASN A 314 13.59 0.32 -2.43
CA ASN A 314 13.68 -0.75 -1.43
C ASN A 314 15.04 -0.75 -0.74
N GLY A 315 15.10 -1.30 0.47
CA GLY A 315 16.34 -1.45 1.22
C GLY A 315 17.01 -2.81 0.98
N THR A 316 18.34 -2.85 0.86
CA THR A 316 19.09 -4.13 0.78
C THR A 316 19.17 -4.84 2.13
N GLN A 317 18.99 -4.11 3.24
CA GLN A 317 18.94 -4.66 4.60
C GLN A 317 17.51 -4.93 5.07
N ASP A 318 16.50 -4.71 4.21
CA ASP A 318 15.10 -4.99 4.50
C ASP A 318 14.85 -6.49 4.60
N LYS A 319 14.51 -6.97 5.81
CA LYS A 319 14.28 -8.39 6.07
C LYS A 319 12.92 -8.89 5.57
N LEU A 320 12.02 -8.00 5.17
CA LEU A 320 10.69 -8.34 4.70
C LEU A 320 10.67 -8.71 3.21
N PHE A 321 11.56 -8.10 2.42
CA PHE A 321 11.58 -8.26 0.96
C PHE A 321 12.94 -8.79 0.48
N PRO A 322 13.00 -10.05 0.00
CA PRO A 322 14.24 -10.62 -0.54
C PRO A 322 14.77 -9.80 -1.72
N VAL A 323 16.04 -9.39 -1.62
CA VAL A 323 16.69 -8.49 -2.58
C VAL A 323 16.60 -9.01 -4.03
N GLU A 324 16.80 -10.30 -4.25
CA GLU A 324 16.71 -10.89 -5.59
C GLU A 324 15.30 -10.77 -6.16
N GLY A 325 14.27 -11.03 -5.34
CA GLY A 325 12.88 -10.85 -5.79
C GLY A 325 12.51 -9.39 -6.05
N VAL A 326 13.15 -8.43 -5.37
CA VAL A 326 13.01 -6.99 -5.66
C VAL A 326 13.66 -6.66 -7.00
N LYS A 327 14.89 -7.15 -7.26
CA LYS A 327 15.58 -6.95 -8.56
C LYS A 327 14.78 -7.53 -9.72
N ASP A 328 14.23 -8.73 -9.58
CA ASP A 328 13.40 -9.37 -10.60
C ASP A 328 12.12 -8.59 -10.87
N ALA A 329 11.49 -8.08 -9.81
CA ALA A 329 10.32 -7.21 -9.94
C ALA A 329 10.66 -5.92 -10.70
N PHE A 330 11.77 -5.27 -10.35
CA PHE A 330 12.23 -4.05 -11.01
C PHE A 330 12.55 -4.32 -12.49
N ALA A 331 13.27 -5.39 -12.81
CA ALA A 331 13.56 -5.78 -14.19
C ALA A 331 12.28 -6.00 -15.00
N THR A 332 11.28 -6.67 -14.41
CA THR A 332 9.97 -6.89 -15.02
C THR A 332 9.27 -5.56 -15.35
N MET A 333 9.25 -4.62 -14.41
CA MET A 333 8.65 -3.31 -14.64
C MET A 333 9.39 -2.49 -15.69
N HIS A 334 10.73 -2.44 -15.64
CA HIS A 334 11.53 -1.74 -16.66
C HIS A 334 11.27 -2.28 -18.08
N ALA A 335 11.12 -3.59 -18.25
CA ALA A 335 10.77 -4.17 -19.54
C ALA A 335 9.45 -3.61 -20.09
N VAL A 336 8.45 -3.38 -19.20
CA VAL A 336 7.17 -2.80 -19.59
C VAL A 336 7.31 -1.33 -19.98
N TRP A 337 7.93 -0.48 -19.14
CA TRP A 337 8.11 0.95 -19.44
C TRP A 337 8.96 1.15 -20.72
N LYS A 338 10.03 0.38 -20.87
CA LYS A 338 10.86 0.39 -22.09
C LYS A 338 10.05 0.03 -23.33
N SER A 339 9.16 -0.97 -23.24
CA SER A 339 8.29 -1.35 -24.37
C SER A 339 7.35 -0.23 -24.82
N GLN A 340 7.06 0.72 -23.92
CA GLN A 340 6.22 1.89 -24.17
C GLN A 340 7.01 3.18 -24.42
N LYS A 341 8.34 3.08 -24.57
CA LYS A 341 9.26 4.23 -24.77
C LYS A 341 9.16 5.27 -23.64
N ALA A 342 8.98 4.80 -22.40
CA ALA A 342 8.79 5.59 -21.21
C ALA A 342 9.74 5.19 -20.06
N ASP A 343 10.88 4.59 -20.38
CA ASP A 343 11.84 4.06 -19.40
C ASP A 343 12.38 5.16 -18.47
N ASP A 344 12.47 6.39 -18.98
CA ASP A 344 12.84 7.58 -18.21
C ASP A 344 11.83 7.98 -17.12
N ARG A 345 10.63 7.41 -17.14
CA ARG A 345 9.55 7.65 -16.17
C ARG A 345 9.51 6.62 -15.05
N LEU A 346 10.26 5.54 -15.14
CA LEU A 346 10.38 4.55 -14.08
C LEU A 346 11.74 4.69 -13.39
N ARG A 347 11.73 5.11 -12.12
CA ARG A 347 12.89 5.13 -11.24
C ARG A 347 12.78 3.96 -10.26
N THR A 348 13.78 3.08 -10.22
CA THR A 348 13.85 1.98 -9.25
C THR A 348 15.21 2.00 -8.57
N GLU A 349 15.24 1.92 -7.25
CA GLU A 349 16.48 1.98 -6.49
C GLU A 349 16.51 0.97 -5.35
N LEU A 350 17.70 0.43 -5.11
CA LEU A 350 18.03 -0.38 -3.95
C LEU A 350 19.11 0.36 -3.14
N TRP A 351 18.75 0.82 -1.96
CA TRP A 351 19.67 1.50 -1.07
C TRP A 351 20.15 0.57 0.04
N ASP A 352 21.34 0.85 0.57
CA ASP A 352 21.85 0.16 1.76
C ASP A 352 21.18 0.72 3.02
N MET A 353 19.93 0.30 3.23
CA MET A 353 19.07 0.73 4.33
C MET A 353 18.16 -0.42 4.78
N PRO A 354 17.67 -0.39 6.03
CA PRO A 354 16.64 -1.29 6.52
C PRO A 354 15.26 -0.94 5.96
N HIS A 355 14.22 -1.49 6.57
CA HIS A 355 12.81 -1.19 6.24
C HIS A 355 12.40 0.16 6.84
N ASP A 356 12.70 1.25 6.17
CA ASP A 356 12.36 2.60 6.61
C ASP A 356 12.09 3.58 5.45
N CYS A 357 11.61 4.78 5.79
CA CYS A 357 11.39 5.91 4.89
C CYS A 357 11.98 7.19 5.50
N GLY A 358 13.26 7.12 5.89
CA GLY A 358 13.96 8.24 6.52
C GLY A 358 14.10 9.46 5.63
N VAL A 359 14.70 10.52 6.17
CA VAL A 359 14.79 11.85 5.56
C VAL A 359 15.30 11.81 4.12
N LYS A 360 16.38 11.06 3.83
CA LYS A 360 16.92 10.93 2.47
C LYS A 360 15.92 10.34 1.46
N ALA A 361 15.11 9.38 1.90
CA ALA A 361 14.07 8.82 1.04
C ALA A 361 12.97 9.86 0.74
N GLN A 362 12.63 10.69 1.72
CA GLN A 362 11.66 11.79 1.56
C GLN A 362 12.21 12.91 0.66
N GLU A 363 13.48 13.24 0.76
CA GLU A 363 14.16 14.19 -0.15
C GLU A 363 14.12 13.68 -1.60
N ALA A 364 14.49 12.42 -1.82
CA ALA A 364 14.45 11.79 -3.15
C ALA A 364 13.03 11.69 -3.73
N MET A 365 12.02 11.51 -2.88
CA MET A 365 10.61 11.57 -3.24
C MET A 365 10.19 12.98 -3.66
N LEU A 366 10.58 14.01 -2.88
CA LEU A 366 10.27 15.40 -3.21
C LEU A 366 10.88 15.80 -4.56
N ASP A 367 12.15 15.45 -4.81
CA ASP A 367 12.80 15.68 -6.11
C ASP A 367 12.03 15.00 -7.24
N PHE A 368 11.52 13.80 -7.00
CA PHE A 368 10.74 13.08 -8.00
C PHE A 368 9.38 13.77 -8.26
N PHE A 369 8.68 14.23 -7.23
CA PHE A 369 7.45 14.99 -7.40
C PHE A 369 7.71 16.33 -8.10
N ASN A 370 8.72 17.09 -7.71
CA ASN A 370 9.09 18.36 -8.35
C ASN A 370 9.38 18.21 -9.85
N LYS A 371 9.88 17.04 -10.25
CA LYS A 371 10.15 16.74 -11.68
C LYS A 371 8.89 16.43 -12.47
N TRP A 372 7.88 15.83 -11.85
CA TRP A 372 6.80 15.20 -12.58
C TRP A 372 5.38 15.71 -12.25
N LEU A 373 5.18 16.48 -11.19
CA LEU A 373 3.96 17.17 -10.80
C LEU A 373 4.08 18.69 -11.00
#